data_138467ce35652b52000ddcf45df6cc8d
#
_entry.id   138467ce35652b52000ddcf45df6cc8d
#
_cell.length_a   1.000
_cell.length_b   1.000
_cell.length_c   1.000
_cell.angle_alpha   90.00
_cell.angle_beta   90.00
_cell.angle_gamma   90.00
#
_symmetry.space_group_name_H-M   'P 1'
#
loop_
_entity.id
_entity.type
_entity.pdbx_description
1 polymer ?
#
loop_
_entity_poly.entity_id
_entity_poly.type
_entity_poly.pdbx_seq_one_letter_code
_entity_poly.pdbx_strand_id
1 'polypeptide(L)'
;MGLVEKVSRALVENITARSQWDEPAQLYWLELTAGQVTMHLFPIDQSVFDTGHRPTDVLAGLAREVAAQQDALRRAVPPGLFGLGFFCEAWAVVVPASADEWDAAARAAAAGAVPQHPDRVEQRMIYAVERGGRRFLVSQNRGGPVETSVEHPHDPAGPKNFGPATDALDAFLSSMLGVDLRRH
;
A
#
# COMPACT_ATOMS: atom_id res chain seq x y z
N MET A 1 10.17 -21.62 -2.86
CA MET A 1 9.28 -20.51 -2.51
C MET A 1 9.36 -19.46 -3.60
N GLY A 2 8.24 -19.13 -4.21
CA GLY A 2 8.12 -18.15 -5.29
C GLY A 2 8.28 -16.71 -4.81
N LEU A 3 8.43 -15.78 -5.75
CA LEU A 3 8.62 -14.37 -5.42
C LEU A 3 7.41 -13.77 -4.70
N VAL A 4 6.19 -14.10 -5.15
CA VAL A 4 4.94 -13.67 -4.50
C VAL A 4 4.91 -14.07 -3.03
N GLU A 5 5.25 -15.31 -2.72
CA GLU A 5 5.29 -15.82 -1.34
C GLU A 5 6.32 -15.08 -0.48
N LYS A 6 7.47 -14.71 -1.07
CA LYS A 6 8.54 -13.96 -0.37
C LYS A 6 8.10 -12.55 -0.02
N VAL A 7 7.46 -11.84 -0.98
CA VAL A 7 6.90 -10.51 -0.74
C VAL A 7 5.81 -10.58 0.32
N SER A 8 4.81 -11.45 0.12
CA SER A 8 3.72 -11.62 1.09
C SER A 8 4.22 -11.90 2.49
N ARG A 9 5.24 -12.77 2.63
CA ARG A 9 5.85 -13.07 3.92
C ARG A 9 6.48 -11.84 4.55
N ALA A 10 7.29 -11.07 3.82
CA ALA A 10 7.94 -9.87 4.37
C ALA A 10 6.90 -8.84 4.86
N LEU A 11 5.79 -8.69 4.12
CA LEU A 11 4.69 -7.80 4.52
C LEU A 11 3.95 -8.33 5.77
N VAL A 12 3.67 -9.63 5.83
CA VAL A 12 3.04 -10.29 6.99
C VAL A 12 3.93 -10.18 8.22
N GLU A 13 5.22 -10.44 8.09
CA GLU A 13 6.19 -10.28 9.19
C GLU A 13 6.22 -8.84 9.70
N ASN A 14 6.19 -7.85 8.82
CA ASN A 14 6.16 -6.45 9.22
C ASN A 14 4.88 -6.09 9.99
N ILE A 15 3.70 -6.51 9.51
CA ILE A 15 2.43 -6.20 10.18
C ILE A 15 2.30 -6.93 11.51
N THR A 16 2.77 -8.17 11.61
CA THR A 16 2.69 -8.98 12.83
C THR A 16 3.72 -8.57 13.89
N ALA A 17 4.83 -7.99 13.51
CA ALA A 17 5.83 -7.45 14.43
C ALA A 17 5.34 -6.20 15.18
N ARG A 18 4.28 -5.56 14.72
CA ARG A 18 3.70 -4.36 15.36
C ARG A 18 2.85 -4.76 16.54
N SER A 19 3.28 -4.33 17.73
CA SER A 19 2.63 -4.66 19.00
C SER A 19 1.58 -3.63 19.42
N GLN A 20 1.62 -2.43 18.83
CA GLN A 20 0.73 -1.32 19.19
C GLN A 20 -0.19 -0.96 18.04
N TRP A 21 -1.26 -0.27 18.35
CA TRP A 21 -2.17 0.41 17.42
C TRP A 21 -1.96 1.92 17.55
N ASP A 22 -2.55 2.68 16.62
CA ASP A 22 -2.36 4.12 16.50
C ASP A 22 -0.92 4.49 16.09
N GLU A 23 -0.31 3.63 15.26
CA GLU A 23 1.00 3.91 14.70
C GLU A 23 0.89 4.84 13.48
N PRO A 24 1.85 5.79 13.33
CA PRO A 24 1.87 6.67 12.16
C PRO A 24 2.06 5.87 10.86
N ALA A 25 1.51 6.41 9.78
CA ALA A 25 1.71 5.83 8.46
C ALA A 25 3.19 5.89 8.07
N GLN A 26 3.65 4.89 7.33
CA GLN A 26 5.05 4.72 6.97
C GLN A 26 5.21 4.26 5.52
N LEU A 27 6.12 4.90 4.81
CA LEU A 27 6.52 4.49 3.47
C LEU A 27 7.80 3.66 3.54
N TYR A 28 7.82 2.56 2.79
CA TYR A 28 8.92 1.61 2.72
C TYR A 28 9.40 1.44 1.28
N TRP A 29 10.64 1.05 1.11
CA TRP A 29 11.09 0.41 -0.10
C TRP A 29 11.40 -1.07 0.16
N LEU A 30 11.18 -1.89 -0.86
CA LEU A 30 11.41 -3.31 -0.84
C LEU A 30 12.71 -3.60 -1.58
N GLU A 31 13.62 -4.30 -0.93
CA GLU A 31 14.86 -4.79 -1.52
C GLU A 31 14.75 -6.29 -1.83
N LEU A 32 15.19 -6.69 -3.01
CA LEU A 32 15.36 -8.09 -3.36
C LEU A 32 16.85 -8.42 -3.47
N THR A 33 17.41 -9.07 -2.45
CA THR A 33 18.83 -9.43 -2.40
C THR A 33 18.98 -10.91 -2.05
N ALA A 34 19.80 -11.64 -2.80
CA ALA A 34 20.02 -13.09 -2.64
C ALA A 34 18.73 -13.91 -2.58
N GLY A 35 17.68 -13.44 -3.28
CA GLY A 35 16.38 -14.09 -3.31
C GLY A 35 15.54 -13.91 -2.04
N GLN A 36 15.90 -13.00 -1.16
CA GLN A 36 15.12 -12.57 -0.01
C GLN A 36 14.55 -11.16 -0.24
N VAL A 37 13.36 -10.91 0.29
CA VAL A 37 12.72 -9.59 0.28
C VAL A 37 12.86 -9.00 1.68
N THR A 38 13.40 -7.79 1.74
CA THR A 38 13.55 -7.02 2.98
C THR A 38 12.83 -5.68 2.83
N MET A 39 12.17 -5.23 3.88
CA MET A 39 11.53 -3.92 3.94
C MET A 39 12.41 -2.94 4.70
N HIS A 40 12.64 -1.78 4.11
CA HIS A 40 13.39 -0.68 4.72
C HIS A 40 12.52 0.57 4.72
N LEU A 41 12.60 1.38 5.77
CA LEU A 41 11.95 2.68 5.75
C LEU A 41 12.48 3.51 4.57
N PHE A 42 11.54 4.09 3.82
CA PHE A 42 11.92 4.98 2.72
C PHE A 42 12.63 6.22 3.30
N PRO A 43 13.74 6.70 2.71
CA PRO A 43 14.59 7.74 3.30
C PRO A 43 14.00 9.14 3.13
N ILE A 44 12.79 9.36 3.64
CA ILE A 44 12.14 10.65 3.80
C ILE A 44 11.78 10.87 5.27
N ASP A 45 11.50 12.10 5.64
CA ASP A 45 10.92 12.39 6.93
C ASP A 45 9.49 11.79 6.98
N GLN A 46 9.31 10.71 7.74
CA GLN A 46 8.02 10.01 7.85
C GLN A 46 6.96 10.86 8.54
N SER A 47 7.33 11.93 9.27
CA SER A 47 6.37 12.84 9.91
C SER A 47 5.49 13.61 8.92
N VAL A 48 5.80 13.56 7.61
CA VAL A 48 4.93 14.10 6.56
C VAL A 48 3.54 13.44 6.56
N PHE A 49 3.41 12.24 7.12
CA PHE A 49 2.14 11.55 7.26
C PHE A 49 1.34 11.96 8.52
N ASP A 50 1.93 12.72 9.45
CA ASP A 50 1.30 13.16 10.71
C ASP A 50 0.54 14.51 10.56
N THR A 51 0.21 14.90 9.34
CA THR A 51 -0.34 16.23 9.02
C THR A 51 -1.84 16.38 9.28
N GLY A 52 -2.52 15.36 9.78
CA GLY A 52 -3.99 15.37 9.94
C GLY A 52 -4.75 15.15 8.62
N HIS A 53 -4.06 15.04 7.50
CA HIS A 53 -4.63 14.60 6.22
C HIS A 53 -4.71 13.07 6.16
N ARG A 54 -5.54 12.55 5.25
CA ARG A 54 -5.55 11.10 5.01
C ARG A 54 -4.16 10.66 4.52
N PRO A 55 -3.55 9.64 5.12
CA PRO A 55 -2.20 9.19 4.72
C PRO A 55 -2.10 8.84 3.22
N THR A 56 -3.17 8.32 2.62
CA THR A 56 -3.24 8.01 1.19
C THR A 56 -3.21 9.26 0.30
N ASP A 57 -3.78 10.40 0.76
CA ASP A 57 -3.74 11.66 0.02
C ASP A 57 -2.35 12.29 0.07
N VAL A 58 -1.68 12.16 1.23
CA VAL A 58 -0.27 12.57 1.39
C VAL A 58 0.63 11.75 0.47
N LEU A 59 0.44 10.42 0.44
CA LEU A 59 1.19 9.53 -0.45
C LEU A 59 0.98 9.91 -1.93
N ALA A 60 -0.26 10.21 -2.33
CA ALA A 60 -0.55 10.67 -3.69
C ALA A 60 0.09 12.03 -4.02
N GLY A 61 0.20 12.91 -3.03
CA GLY A 61 0.95 14.17 -3.12
C GLY A 61 2.44 13.91 -3.38
N LEU A 62 3.06 13.09 -2.56
CA LEU A 62 4.47 12.70 -2.72
C LEU A 62 4.73 12.05 -4.09
N ALA A 63 3.86 11.16 -4.56
CA ALA A 63 3.99 10.54 -5.87
C ALA A 63 4.01 11.59 -7.01
N ARG A 64 3.20 12.64 -6.92
CA ARG A 64 3.19 13.75 -7.89
C ARG A 64 4.48 14.59 -7.84
N GLU A 65 4.97 14.88 -6.63
CA GLU A 65 6.24 15.61 -6.46
C GLU A 65 7.42 14.84 -7.01
N VAL A 66 7.46 13.52 -6.75
CA VAL A 66 8.45 12.60 -7.30
C VAL A 66 8.40 12.58 -8.83
N ALA A 67 7.21 12.53 -9.40
CA ALA A 67 7.03 12.57 -10.85
C ALA A 67 7.56 13.89 -11.47
N ALA A 68 7.46 15.01 -10.75
CA ALA A 68 7.98 16.30 -11.19
C ALA A 68 9.52 16.39 -11.07
N GLN A 69 10.17 15.57 -10.24
CA GLN A 69 11.61 15.60 -9.95
C GLN A 69 12.36 14.36 -10.44
N GLN A 70 11.87 13.68 -11.46
CA GLN A 70 12.33 12.35 -11.91
C GLN A 70 13.85 12.21 -12.04
N ASP A 71 14.54 13.19 -12.62
CA ASP A 71 16.00 13.10 -12.89
C ASP A 71 16.85 13.11 -11.60
N ALA A 72 16.42 13.81 -10.58
CA ALA A 72 17.10 13.82 -9.29
C ALA A 72 16.87 12.50 -8.55
N LEU A 73 15.66 11.98 -8.59
CA LEU A 73 15.25 10.77 -7.87
C LEU A 73 15.81 9.50 -8.49
N ARG A 74 15.92 9.41 -9.81
CA ARG A 74 16.57 8.27 -10.48
C ARG A 74 18.02 8.06 -10.02
N ARG A 75 18.71 9.14 -9.67
CA ARG A 75 20.09 9.06 -9.11
C ARG A 75 20.12 8.62 -7.66
N ALA A 76 19.00 8.79 -6.93
CA ALA A 76 18.85 8.41 -5.54
C ALA A 76 18.18 7.04 -5.33
N VAL A 77 17.83 6.34 -6.44
CA VAL A 77 17.24 4.99 -6.36
C VAL A 77 18.17 4.04 -5.64
N PRO A 78 17.75 3.42 -4.53
CA PRO A 78 18.58 2.45 -3.83
C PRO A 78 18.97 1.28 -4.74
N PRO A 79 20.23 0.81 -4.71
CA PRO A 79 20.61 -0.42 -5.38
C PRO A 79 19.73 -1.57 -4.82
N GLY A 80 19.14 -2.37 -5.71
CA GLY A 80 18.24 -3.45 -5.28
C GLY A 80 16.80 -3.05 -5.03
N LEU A 81 16.41 -1.80 -5.31
CA LEU A 81 15.00 -1.41 -5.26
C LEU A 81 14.16 -2.35 -6.12
N PHE A 82 13.27 -3.08 -5.46
CA PHE A 82 12.39 -4.06 -6.07
C PHE A 82 10.93 -3.58 -6.08
N GLY A 83 10.53 -2.82 -5.07
CA GLY A 83 9.17 -2.33 -4.92
C GLY A 83 9.05 -1.26 -3.85
N LEU A 84 7.83 -0.78 -3.66
CA LEU A 84 7.44 0.13 -2.58
C LEU A 84 6.35 -0.51 -1.72
N GLY A 85 6.33 -0.16 -0.43
CA GLY A 85 5.30 -0.54 0.52
C GLY A 85 4.81 0.67 1.30
N PHE A 86 3.54 0.67 1.68
CA PHE A 86 2.93 1.73 2.47
C PHE A 86 2.07 1.14 3.59
N PHE A 87 2.47 1.37 4.82
CA PHE A 87 1.71 1.03 6.01
C PHE A 87 0.81 2.18 6.42
N CYS A 88 -0.43 1.88 6.77
CA CYS A 88 -1.32 2.82 7.45
C CYS A 88 -2.37 2.07 8.27
N GLU A 89 -2.94 2.78 9.23
CA GLU A 89 -4.11 2.36 9.99
C GLU A 89 -5.31 3.24 9.60
N ALA A 90 -6.48 2.64 9.52
CA ALA A 90 -7.70 3.32 9.15
C ALA A 90 -8.94 2.60 9.69
N TRP A 91 -10.04 3.33 9.74
CA TRP A 91 -11.36 2.73 9.91
C TRP A 91 -11.81 2.10 8.59
N ALA A 92 -12.25 0.85 8.65
CA ALA A 92 -12.84 0.12 7.55
C ALA A 92 -14.27 -0.31 7.90
N VAL A 93 -15.08 -0.54 6.90
CA VAL A 93 -16.39 -1.19 7.05
C VAL A 93 -16.34 -2.49 6.29
N VAL A 94 -16.65 -3.59 6.96
CA VAL A 94 -16.80 -4.88 6.30
C VAL A 94 -18.10 -4.85 5.51
N VAL A 95 -18.01 -4.80 4.19
CA VAL A 95 -19.18 -4.73 3.31
C VAL A 95 -19.58 -6.14 2.93
N PRO A 96 -20.85 -6.53 3.15
CA PRO A 96 -21.38 -7.77 2.60
C PRO A 96 -21.32 -7.78 1.08
N ALA A 97 -21.35 -8.94 0.46
CA ALA A 97 -21.03 -9.16 -0.95
C ALA A 97 -22.09 -8.64 -1.97
N SER A 98 -23.03 -7.78 -1.58
CA SER A 98 -24.00 -7.22 -2.53
C SER A 98 -23.50 -5.95 -3.21
N ALA A 99 -23.77 -5.78 -4.51
CA ALA A 99 -23.32 -4.64 -5.29
C ALA A 99 -23.84 -3.28 -4.73
N ASP A 100 -25.10 -3.25 -4.28
CA ASP A 100 -25.72 -2.03 -3.77
C ASP A 100 -25.07 -1.55 -2.46
N GLU A 101 -24.66 -2.49 -1.59
CA GLU A 101 -23.96 -2.19 -0.34
C GLU A 101 -22.53 -1.72 -0.60
N TRP A 102 -21.88 -2.27 -1.62
CA TRP A 102 -20.58 -1.80 -2.10
C TRP A 102 -20.62 -0.34 -2.54
N ASP A 103 -21.61 0.04 -3.36
CA ASP A 103 -21.78 1.42 -3.82
C ASP A 103 -22.09 2.37 -2.69
N ALA A 104 -22.88 1.95 -1.70
CA ALA A 104 -23.18 2.74 -0.51
C ALA A 104 -21.92 2.94 0.35
N ALA A 105 -21.16 1.89 0.60
CA ALA A 105 -19.90 1.95 1.35
C ALA A 105 -18.84 2.80 0.64
N ALA A 106 -18.71 2.67 -0.69
CA ALA A 106 -17.81 3.49 -1.49
C ALA A 106 -18.16 4.98 -1.41
N ARG A 107 -19.46 5.33 -1.48
CA ARG A 107 -19.91 6.72 -1.29
C ARG A 107 -19.62 7.23 0.13
N ALA A 108 -19.87 6.41 1.15
CA ALA A 108 -19.58 6.77 2.54
C ALA A 108 -18.08 6.99 2.77
N ALA A 109 -17.22 6.14 2.19
CA ALA A 109 -15.77 6.28 2.24
C ALA A 109 -15.31 7.57 1.54
N ALA A 110 -15.83 7.85 0.34
CA ALA A 110 -15.54 9.09 -0.40
C ALA A 110 -15.95 10.36 0.37
N ALA A 111 -17.09 10.29 1.08
CA ALA A 111 -17.57 11.38 1.94
C ALA A 111 -16.83 11.48 3.28
N GLY A 112 -15.90 10.56 3.60
CA GLY A 112 -15.21 10.55 4.90
C GLY A 112 -16.08 10.08 6.07
N ALA A 113 -17.19 9.38 5.81
CA ALA A 113 -18.17 8.99 6.83
C ALA A 113 -17.86 7.64 7.50
N VAL A 114 -16.83 6.90 7.04
CA VAL A 114 -16.45 5.61 7.61
C VAL A 114 -16.16 5.65 9.12
N PRO A 115 -15.48 6.68 9.66
CA PRO A 115 -15.21 6.75 11.11
C PRO A 115 -16.48 6.84 11.97
N GLN A 116 -17.61 7.23 11.42
CA GLN A 116 -18.90 7.34 12.11
C GLN A 116 -19.82 6.13 11.87
N HIS A 117 -19.42 5.20 11.00
CA HIS A 117 -20.22 4.02 10.69
C HIS A 117 -20.34 3.09 11.91
N PRO A 118 -21.55 2.55 12.25
CA PRO A 118 -21.75 1.70 13.43
C PRO A 118 -20.94 0.40 13.36
N ASP A 119 -20.79 -0.19 12.16
CA ASP A 119 -20.07 -1.45 11.92
C ASP A 119 -18.62 -1.23 11.51
N ARG A 120 -18.05 -0.07 11.83
CA ARG A 120 -16.64 0.19 11.56
C ARG A 120 -15.74 -0.73 12.39
N VAL A 121 -14.68 -1.17 11.75
CA VAL A 121 -13.58 -1.88 12.40
C VAL A 121 -12.29 -1.11 12.20
N GLU A 122 -11.44 -1.12 13.19
CA GLU A 122 -10.09 -0.59 13.04
C GLU A 122 -9.24 -1.61 12.32
N GLN A 123 -8.57 -1.16 11.27
CA GLN A 123 -7.78 -2.03 10.40
C GLN A 123 -6.40 -1.41 10.17
N ARG A 124 -5.37 -2.22 10.28
CA ARG A 124 -4.03 -1.87 9.80
C ARG A 124 -3.73 -2.58 8.50
N MET A 125 -3.04 -1.90 7.60
CA MET A 125 -2.83 -2.36 6.24
C MET A 125 -1.41 -2.07 5.78
N ILE A 126 -0.85 -2.97 4.99
CA ILE A 126 0.32 -2.69 4.17
C ILE A 126 -0.08 -2.93 2.71
N TYR A 127 -0.04 -1.87 1.93
CA TYR A 127 -0.10 -1.92 0.49
C TYR A 127 1.32 -2.04 -0.05
N ALA A 128 1.53 -2.84 -1.09
CA ALA A 128 2.81 -2.85 -1.79
C ALA A 128 2.64 -3.04 -3.29
N VAL A 129 3.61 -2.53 -4.04
CA VAL A 129 3.72 -2.67 -5.49
C VAL A 129 5.15 -3.06 -5.82
N GLU A 130 5.33 -4.04 -6.71
CA GLU A 130 6.65 -4.46 -7.16
C GLU A 130 6.88 -4.17 -8.65
N ARG A 131 8.14 -4.25 -9.08
CA ARG A 131 8.59 -3.87 -10.45
C ARG A 131 7.85 -4.56 -11.59
N GLY A 132 7.28 -5.75 -11.38
CA GLY A 132 6.46 -6.46 -12.35
C GLY A 132 4.99 -6.02 -12.36
N GLY A 133 4.63 -4.98 -11.59
CA GLY A 133 3.28 -4.43 -11.52
C GLY A 133 2.32 -5.23 -10.66
N ARG A 134 2.79 -6.25 -9.92
CA ARG A 134 1.95 -6.95 -8.96
C ARG A 134 1.71 -6.08 -7.74
N ARG A 135 0.48 -6.13 -7.25
CA ARG A 135 0.01 -5.37 -6.10
C ARG A 135 -0.31 -6.32 -4.97
N PHE A 136 0.06 -5.94 -3.76
CA PHE A 136 -0.13 -6.73 -2.55
C PHE A 136 -0.89 -5.89 -1.54
N LEU A 137 -1.80 -6.53 -0.83
CA LEU A 137 -2.46 -5.99 0.34
C LEU A 137 -2.35 -7.02 1.46
N VAL A 138 -1.74 -6.64 2.56
CA VAL A 138 -1.81 -7.39 3.82
C VAL A 138 -2.59 -6.52 4.80
N SER A 139 -3.62 -7.08 5.39
CA SER A 139 -4.48 -6.36 6.32
C SER A 139 -4.76 -7.17 7.58
N GLN A 140 -5.06 -6.47 8.66
CA GLN A 140 -5.48 -7.07 9.91
C GLN A 140 -6.51 -6.18 10.59
N ASN A 141 -7.70 -6.70 10.84
CA ASN A 141 -8.66 -6.07 11.74
C ASN A 141 -8.17 -6.17 13.19
N ARG A 142 -8.50 -5.18 14.02
CA ARG A 142 -8.13 -5.21 15.44
C ARG A 142 -8.70 -6.46 16.11
N GLY A 143 -7.83 -7.32 16.64
CA GLY A 143 -8.20 -8.61 17.23
C GLY A 143 -8.49 -9.73 16.22
N GLY A 144 -8.37 -9.47 14.92
CA GLY A 144 -8.60 -10.45 13.85
C GLY A 144 -7.32 -11.10 13.30
N PRO A 145 -7.48 -12.05 12.39
CA PRO A 145 -6.37 -12.67 11.67
C PRO A 145 -5.75 -11.69 10.67
N VAL A 146 -4.52 -12.01 10.25
CA VAL A 146 -3.89 -11.35 9.11
C VAL A 146 -4.38 -11.97 7.82
N GLU A 147 -4.81 -11.14 6.88
CA GLU A 147 -5.28 -11.52 5.55
C GLU A 147 -4.32 -11.00 4.49
N THR A 148 -4.18 -11.72 3.38
CA THR A 148 -3.31 -11.34 2.27
C THR A 148 -4.05 -11.47 0.96
N SER A 149 -3.97 -10.44 0.13
CA SER A 149 -4.48 -10.41 -1.24
C SER A 149 -3.38 -10.01 -2.20
N VAL A 150 -3.36 -10.63 -3.37
CA VAL A 150 -2.40 -10.31 -4.45
C VAL A 150 -3.15 -10.12 -5.75
N GLU A 151 -2.95 -8.97 -6.39
CA GLU A 151 -3.44 -8.68 -7.73
C GLU A 151 -2.31 -8.87 -8.73
N HIS A 152 -2.59 -9.62 -9.79
CA HIS A 152 -1.70 -9.79 -10.93
C HIS A 152 -2.14 -8.84 -12.05
N PRO A 153 -1.24 -8.04 -12.65
CA PRO A 153 -1.62 -7.02 -13.63
C PRO A 153 -2.32 -7.60 -14.89
N HIS A 154 -2.14 -8.89 -15.13
CA HIS A 154 -2.70 -9.59 -16.30
C HIS A 154 -3.82 -10.57 -15.95
N ASP A 155 -4.28 -10.58 -14.70
CA ASP A 155 -5.42 -11.42 -14.29
C ASP A 155 -6.71 -10.59 -14.30
N PRO A 156 -7.56 -10.73 -15.34
CA PRO A 156 -8.82 -9.99 -15.42
C PRO A 156 -9.85 -10.46 -14.37
N ALA A 157 -9.67 -11.65 -13.79
CA ALA A 157 -10.55 -12.23 -12.77
C ALA A 157 -10.06 -11.97 -11.34
N GLY A 158 -8.85 -11.42 -11.18
CA GLY A 158 -8.28 -11.14 -9.87
C GLY A 158 -8.99 -10.01 -9.12
N PRO A 159 -8.76 -9.91 -7.80
CA PRO A 159 -9.33 -8.85 -6.98
C PRO A 159 -8.86 -7.48 -7.46
N LYS A 160 -9.80 -6.56 -7.76
CA LYS A 160 -9.52 -5.21 -8.27
C LYS A 160 -9.55 -4.13 -7.19
N ASN A 161 -9.49 -4.50 -5.92
CA ASN A 161 -9.87 -3.64 -4.80
C ASN A 161 -8.68 -3.03 -4.05
N PHE A 162 -7.62 -2.63 -4.76
CA PHE A 162 -6.44 -2.08 -4.09
C PHE A 162 -6.48 -0.56 -3.84
N GLY A 163 -7.34 0.17 -4.54
CA GLY A 163 -7.67 1.57 -4.26
C GLY A 163 -6.52 2.58 -4.43
N PRO A 164 -6.73 3.82 -3.93
CA PRO A 164 -5.84 4.96 -4.20
C PRO A 164 -4.40 4.80 -3.70
N ALA A 165 -4.18 4.04 -2.62
CA ALA A 165 -2.84 3.82 -2.08
C ALA A 165 -1.94 3.08 -3.06
N THR A 166 -2.44 1.99 -3.66
CA THR A 166 -1.68 1.24 -4.65
C THR A 166 -1.47 2.01 -5.94
N ASP A 167 -2.45 2.83 -6.38
CA ASP A 167 -2.29 3.71 -7.53
C ASP A 167 -1.19 4.76 -7.31
N ALA A 168 -1.11 5.30 -6.10
CA ALA A 168 -0.05 6.23 -5.73
C ALA A 168 1.32 5.55 -5.68
N LEU A 169 1.41 4.33 -5.12
CA LEU A 169 2.64 3.54 -5.10
C LEU A 169 3.10 3.16 -6.52
N ASP A 170 2.17 2.76 -7.41
CA ASP A 170 2.47 2.50 -8.82
C ASP A 170 3.09 3.73 -9.51
N ALA A 171 2.45 4.89 -9.34
CA ALA A 171 2.93 6.14 -9.92
C ALA A 171 4.30 6.53 -9.36
N PHE A 172 4.51 6.36 -8.06
CA PHE A 172 5.76 6.65 -7.40
C PHE A 172 6.88 5.73 -7.92
N LEU A 173 6.67 4.42 -7.88
CA LEU A 173 7.65 3.43 -8.33
C LEU A 173 7.96 3.58 -9.82
N SER A 174 6.94 3.79 -10.66
CA SER A 174 7.10 4.07 -12.10
C SER A 174 8.00 5.28 -12.34
N SER A 175 7.79 6.35 -11.59
CA SER A 175 8.61 7.58 -11.70
C SER A 175 10.05 7.34 -11.28
N MET A 176 10.29 6.59 -10.21
CA MET A 176 11.64 6.25 -9.75
C MET A 176 12.39 5.36 -10.76
N LEU A 177 11.72 4.39 -11.33
CA LEU A 177 12.32 3.44 -12.27
C LEU A 177 12.38 3.97 -13.72
N GLY A 178 11.62 5.01 -14.02
CA GLY A 178 11.48 5.55 -15.38
C GLY A 178 10.75 4.61 -16.34
N VAL A 179 9.84 3.78 -15.82
CA VAL A 179 9.04 2.82 -16.57
C VAL A 179 7.57 2.98 -16.20
N ASP A 180 6.67 2.58 -17.10
CA ASP A 180 5.24 2.54 -16.83
C ASP A 180 4.85 1.11 -16.42
N LEU A 181 4.71 0.88 -15.13
CA LEU A 181 4.39 -0.45 -14.58
C LEU A 181 3.00 -0.96 -14.98
N ARG A 182 2.11 -0.06 -15.46
CA ARG A 182 0.76 -0.45 -15.91
C ARG A 182 0.75 -1.02 -17.33
N ARG A 183 1.86 -0.91 -18.05
CA ARG A 183 1.98 -1.37 -19.44
C ARG A 183 2.74 -2.70 -19.59
N HIS A 184 3.21 -3.24 -18.52
CA HIS A 184 3.93 -4.51 -18.45
C HIS A 184 3.12 -5.55 -17.72
#